data_6aaa531c8233e6c35103f728aac08023
#
_entry.id   6aaa531c8233e6c35103f728aac08023
#
_cell.length_a   1.000
_cell.length_b   1.000
_cell.length_c   1.000
_cell.angle_alpha   90.00
_cell.angle_beta   90.00
_cell.angle_gamma   90.00
#
_symmetry.space_group_name_H-M   'P 1'
#
loop_
_entity.id
_entity.type
_entity.pdbx_description
1 polymer ?
#
loop_
_entity_poly.entity_id
_entity_poly.type
_entity_poly.pdbx_seq_one_letter_code
_entity_poly.pdbx_strand_id
1 'polypeptide(L)'
;MAGYIFRRVLTLVPLVLFATFVAFVLMRLSPVDPAEAYFSAAHIKPNEQMLQEKRGELGLDDPFMSQYVQSAVRMLQLDLGTSYLSSKSVWGEIWQRLPATLQLTGSSMLIAFVAVVTLGYLSAVHAGRWVDYAVRILSYIGASLPQFMLGYLLIYLFALHWDLLPVEGKGTWQHLILPSLTLSLALVATYARLFRESILEQMKQAYVDYAHTRGLKSRSIMVRHVVRLAILPIITGFGMNLGRLITGTIVVERVFSWPGLGRFFVESIFNRDLPVIQGYVFFAACLYLCTSLLTDLLHMAADPRLSLQERSR
;
A
#
# COMPACT_ATOMS: atom_id res chain seq x y z
N MET A 1 4.14 -19.61 18.29
CA MET A 1 3.51 -18.34 17.85
C MET A 1 3.97 -17.13 18.66
N ALA A 2 3.82 -17.09 19.99
CA ALA A 2 4.25 -15.92 20.78
C ALA A 2 5.74 -15.57 20.61
N GLY A 3 6.64 -16.57 20.64
CA GLY A 3 8.06 -16.36 20.42
C GLY A 3 8.43 -15.85 19.03
N TYR A 4 7.70 -16.28 17.99
CA TYR A 4 7.85 -15.77 16.62
C TYR A 4 7.44 -14.30 16.53
N ILE A 5 6.26 -13.95 17.05
CA ILE A 5 5.77 -12.57 17.07
C ILE A 5 6.76 -11.67 17.81
N PHE A 6 7.23 -12.10 19.00
CA PHE A 6 8.20 -11.33 19.78
C PHE A 6 9.51 -11.11 19.02
N ARG A 7 10.09 -12.17 18.42
CA ARG A 7 11.32 -12.07 17.63
C ARG A 7 11.12 -11.16 16.40
N ARG A 8 9.96 -11.25 15.74
CA ARG A 8 9.61 -10.43 14.59
C ARG A 8 9.47 -8.95 14.97
N VAL A 9 8.75 -8.65 16.06
CA VAL A 9 8.65 -7.29 16.58
C VAL A 9 10.04 -6.74 16.93
N LEU A 10 10.89 -7.53 17.57
CA LEU A 10 12.25 -7.12 17.93
C LEU A 10 13.11 -6.77 16.69
N THR A 11 12.94 -7.48 15.57
CA THR A 11 13.64 -7.16 14.31
C THR A 11 13.06 -5.95 13.59
N LEU A 12 11.81 -5.63 13.86
CA LEU A 12 11.09 -4.56 13.15
C LEU A 12 11.28 -3.18 13.82
N VAL A 13 11.49 -3.13 15.14
CA VAL A 13 11.78 -1.88 15.86
C VAL A 13 13.01 -1.14 15.28
N PRO A 14 14.16 -1.81 15.07
CA PRO A 14 15.31 -1.16 14.42
C PRO A 14 14.98 -0.61 13.01
N LEU A 15 14.11 -1.28 12.27
CA LEU A 15 13.73 -0.83 10.93
C LEU A 15 12.92 0.48 10.97
N VAL A 16 11.98 0.61 11.93
CA VAL A 16 11.23 1.86 12.13
C VAL A 16 12.18 2.98 12.53
N LEU A 17 13.07 2.72 13.50
CA LEU A 17 14.06 3.70 13.94
C LEU A 17 15.00 4.10 12.81
N PHE A 18 15.42 3.15 11.97
CA PHE A 18 16.24 3.47 10.81
C PHE A 18 15.48 4.31 9.78
N ALA A 19 14.23 3.96 9.46
CA ALA A 19 13.42 4.72 8.51
C ALA A 19 13.17 6.16 8.99
N THR A 20 12.85 6.34 10.28
CA THR A 20 12.67 7.67 10.86
C THR A 20 13.98 8.44 10.96
N PHE A 21 15.11 7.77 11.22
CA PHE A 21 16.43 8.37 11.19
C PHE A 21 16.78 8.89 9.80
N VAL A 22 16.57 8.06 8.74
CA VAL A 22 16.81 8.48 7.36
C VAL A 22 15.93 9.68 7.00
N ALA A 23 14.65 9.66 7.35
CA ALA A 23 13.75 10.80 7.12
C ALA A 23 14.26 12.06 7.86
N PHE A 24 14.68 11.93 9.11
CA PHE A 24 15.24 13.03 9.90
C PHE A 24 16.52 13.60 9.26
N VAL A 25 17.44 12.74 8.82
CA VAL A 25 18.66 13.16 8.10
C VAL A 25 18.34 13.91 6.82
N LEU A 26 17.44 13.34 5.97
CA LEU A 26 17.06 13.98 4.71
C LEU A 26 16.44 15.37 4.91
N MET A 27 15.65 15.53 5.96
CA MET A 27 15.08 16.82 6.30
C MET A 27 16.14 17.83 6.77
N ARG A 28 17.15 17.35 7.48
CA ARG A 28 18.29 18.20 7.93
C ARG A 28 19.25 18.56 6.80
N LEU A 29 19.36 17.73 5.80
CA LEU A 29 20.11 18.02 4.58
C LEU A 29 19.37 18.99 3.64
N SER A 30 18.10 19.25 3.91
CA SER A 30 17.33 20.26 3.18
C SER A 30 17.99 21.64 3.37
N PRO A 31 18.13 22.44 2.30
CA PRO A 31 18.70 23.79 2.40
C PRO A 31 17.83 24.78 3.18
N VAL A 32 16.62 24.36 3.57
CA VAL A 32 15.66 25.21 4.30
C VAL A 32 15.69 24.89 5.78
N ASP A 33 15.93 25.94 6.58
CA ASP A 33 15.86 25.85 8.04
C ASP A 33 14.44 25.49 8.50
N PRO A 34 14.27 24.53 9.45
CA PRO A 34 12.96 24.17 9.98
C PRO A 34 12.16 25.34 10.57
N ALA A 35 12.84 26.35 11.16
CA ALA A 35 12.20 27.56 11.65
C ALA A 35 11.67 28.42 10.49
N GLU A 36 12.44 28.54 9.40
CA GLU A 36 11.95 29.21 8.20
C GLU A 36 10.79 28.46 7.54
N ALA A 37 10.83 27.11 7.53
CA ALA A 37 9.75 26.30 7.03
C ALA A 37 8.45 26.53 7.82
N TYR A 38 8.54 26.64 9.15
CA TYR A 38 7.40 26.95 10.01
C TYR A 38 6.74 28.29 9.62
N PHE A 39 7.52 29.37 9.50
CA PHE A 39 6.99 30.69 9.15
C PHE A 39 6.51 30.74 7.70
N SER A 40 7.17 30.05 6.78
CA SER A 40 6.73 29.93 5.39
C SER A 40 5.36 29.23 5.27
N ALA A 41 5.14 28.15 6.03
CA ALA A 41 3.86 27.46 6.09
C ALA A 41 2.75 28.34 6.66
N ALA A 42 3.08 29.21 7.63
CA ALA A 42 2.16 30.19 8.21
C ALA A 42 1.98 31.45 7.35
N HIS A 43 2.69 31.57 6.19
CA HIS A 43 2.70 32.76 5.32
C HIS A 43 3.17 34.03 6.04
N ILE A 44 4.04 33.89 7.03
CA ILE A 44 4.62 34.98 7.83
C ILE A 44 6.06 35.21 7.35
N LYS A 45 6.45 36.49 7.15
CA LYS A 45 7.85 36.85 6.96
C LYS A 45 8.49 37.08 8.32
N PRO A 46 9.34 36.16 8.81
CA PRO A 46 9.98 36.32 10.12
C PRO A 46 11.07 37.37 10.09
N ASN A 47 11.30 38.05 11.22
CA ASN A 47 12.54 38.77 11.47
C ASN A 47 13.57 37.79 12.10
N GLU A 48 14.83 38.24 12.24
CA GLU A 48 15.91 37.41 12.81
C GLU A 48 15.61 36.98 14.27
N GLN A 49 14.98 37.83 15.04
CA GLN A 49 14.65 37.54 16.42
C GLN A 49 13.60 36.44 16.54
N MET A 50 12.55 36.49 15.71
CA MET A 50 11.52 35.42 15.63
C MET A 50 12.12 34.09 15.17
N LEU A 51 13.07 34.12 14.24
CA LEU A 51 13.77 32.92 13.79
C LEU A 51 14.57 32.27 14.90
N GLN A 52 15.36 33.09 15.65
CA GLN A 52 16.18 32.60 16.77
C GLN A 52 15.29 32.01 17.89
N GLU A 53 14.23 32.72 18.26
CA GLU A 53 13.26 32.21 19.26
C GLU A 53 12.66 30.88 18.84
N LYS A 54 12.22 30.75 17.57
CA LYS A 54 11.66 29.54 17.05
C LYS A 54 12.67 28.39 16.94
N ARG A 55 13.92 28.68 16.60
CA ARG A 55 15.00 27.69 16.62
C ARG A 55 15.23 27.13 18.02
N GLY A 56 15.22 27.99 19.03
CA GLY A 56 15.32 27.59 20.45
C GLY A 56 14.11 26.69 20.86
N GLU A 57 12.89 27.12 20.52
CA GLU A 57 11.69 26.32 20.82
C GLU A 57 11.72 24.92 20.15
N LEU A 58 12.21 24.84 18.92
CA LEU A 58 12.32 23.58 18.16
C LEU A 58 13.56 22.76 18.55
N GLY A 59 14.43 23.28 19.44
CA GLY A 59 15.67 22.61 19.86
C GLY A 59 16.66 22.44 18.72
N LEU A 60 16.67 23.34 17.73
CA LEU A 60 17.51 23.22 16.53
C LEU A 60 18.99 23.50 16.80
N ASP A 61 19.28 24.11 17.92
CA ASP A 61 20.66 24.46 18.37
C ASP A 61 21.30 23.31 19.17
N ASP A 62 20.51 22.26 19.53
CA ASP A 62 21.02 21.07 20.19
C ASP A 62 21.90 20.21 19.26
N PRO A 63 22.79 19.37 19.79
CA PRO A 63 23.55 18.41 18.98
C PRO A 63 22.62 17.52 18.15
N PHE A 64 22.98 17.26 16.90
CA PHE A 64 22.18 16.50 15.94
C PHE A 64 21.58 15.19 16.50
N MET A 65 22.41 14.40 17.20
CA MET A 65 21.97 13.13 17.77
C MET A 65 20.96 13.31 18.91
N SER A 66 21.11 14.38 19.72
CA SER A 66 20.16 14.73 20.78
C SER A 66 18.78 15.05 20.20
N GLN A 67 18.73 15.82 19.12
CA GLN A 67 17.49 16.17 18.42
C GLN A 67 16.78 14.91 17.88
N TYR A 68 17.53 13.98 17.26
CA TYR A 68 16.95 12.74 16.77
C TYR A 68 16.41 11.89 17.91
N VAL A 69 17.17 11.69 18.99
CA VAL A 69 16.73 10.88 20.15
C VAL A 69 15.48 11.49 20.78
N GLN A 70 15.43 12.79 20.98
CA GLN A 70 14.22 13.47 21.49
C GLN A 70 13.02 13.28 20.57
N SER A 71 13.22 13.40 19.25
CA SER A 71 12.18 13.15 18.25
C SER A 71 11.69 11.68 18.30
N ALA A 72 12.61 10.72 18.34
CA ALA A 72 12.30 9.30 18.41
C ALA A 72 11.52 8.93 19.70
N VAL A 73 11.93 9.48 20.86
CA VAL A 73 11.22 9.26 22.12
C VAL A 73 9.80 9.81 22.07
N ARG A 74 9.61 11.03 21.56
CA ARG A 74 8.26 11.60 21.36
C ARG A 74 7.40 10.73 20.45
N MET A 75 7.94 10.27 19.32
CA MET A 75 7.22 9.39 18.40
C MET A 75 6.79 8.07 19.07
N LEU A 76 7.65 7.48 19.92
CA LEU A 76 7.30 6.28 20.69
C LEU A 76 6.20 6.53 21.71
N GLN A 77 6.04 7.76 22.18
CA GLN A 77 4.93 8.20 23.04
C GLN A 77 3.68 8.60 22.24
N LEU A 78 3.68 8.38 20.91
CA LEU A 78 2.64 8.78 19.95
C LEU A 78 2.45 10.31 19.86
N ASP A 79 3.41 11.08 20.32
CA ASP A 79 3.48 12.53 20.07
C ASP A 79 4.27 12.78 18.78
N LEU A 80 3.52 12.98 17.69
CA LEU A 80 4.07 13.31 16.37
C LEU A 80 4.18 14.82 16.13
N GLY A 81 3.90 15.62 17.17
CA GLY A 81 3.90 17.08 17.09
C GLY A 81 2.66 17.67 16.41
N THR A 82 2.77 18.94 16.06
CA THR A 82 1.72 19.72 15.39
C THR A 82 2.15 20.12 13.99
N SER A 83 1.24 20.04 13.03
CA SER A 83 1.44 20.51 11.66
C SER A 83 1.74 22.00 11.65
N TYR A 84 2.74 22.42 10.89
CA TYR A 84 3.07 23.83 10.71
C TYR A 84 1.99 24.58 9.93
N LEU A 85 1.30 23.88 9.03
CA LEU A 85 0.29 24.47 8.17
C LEU A 85 -1.08 24.59 8.85
N SER A 86 -1.54 23.50 9.47
CA SER A 86 -2.91 23.42 10.05
C SER A 86 -2.95 23.73 11.54
N SER A 87 -1.80 23.77 12.23
CA SER A 87 -1.67 23.89 13.70
C SER A 87 -2.42 22.79 14.47
N LYS A 88 -2.74 21.67 13.80
CA LYS A 88 -3.43 20.52 14.41
C LYS A 88 -2.42 19.42 14.74
N SER A 89 -2.78 18.54 15.68
CA SER A 89 -2.00 17.35 15.98
C SER A 89 -1.83 16.48 14.73
N VAL A 90 -0.58 16.13 14.39
CA VAL A 90 -0.25 15.26 13.26
C VAL A 90 -0.92 13.89 13.42
N TRP A 91 -0.95 13.35 14.64
CA TRP A 91 -1.64 12.10 14.94
C TRP A 91 -3.12 12.16 14.59
N GLY A 92 -3.82 13.24 14.99
CA GLY A 92 -5.24 13.46 14.67
C GLY A 92 -5.48 13.56 13.15
N GLU A 93 -4.61 14.28 12.44
CA GLU A 93 -4.67 14.44 10.98
C GLU A 93 -4.51 13.09 10.25
N ILE A 94 -3.60 12.23 10.72
CA ILE A 94 -3.40 10.88 10.19
C ILE A 94 -4.65 10.02 10.38
N TRP A 95 -5.21 9.98 11.61
CA TRP A 95 -6.40 9.18 11.89
C TRP A 95 -7.63 9.63 11.11
N GLN A 96 -7.77 10.92 10.85
CA GLN A 96 -8.88 11.45 10.05
C GLN A 96 -8.81 11.00 8.58
N ARG A 97 -7.58 10.80 8.03
CA ARG A 97 -7.37 10.44 6.61
C ARG A 97 -7.20 8.94 6.37
N LEU A 98 -6.79 8.20 7.38
CA LEU A 98 -6.59 6.75 7.30
C LEU A 98 -7.80 5.99 6.72
N PRO A 99 -9.06 6.26 7.15
CA PRO A 99 -10.22 5.57 6.61
C PRO A 99 -10.38 5.74 5.09
N ALA A 100 -10.00 6.89 4.52
CA ALA A 100 -10.08 7.13 3.09
C ALA A 100 -9.06 6.26 2.32
N THR A 101 -7.82 6.16 2.81
CA THR A 101 -6.80 5.28 2.23
C THR A 101 -7.20 3.80 2.35
N LEU A 102 -7.72 3.38 3.51
CA LEU A 102 -8.19 2.01 3.72
C LEU A 102 -9.38 1.66 2.82
N GLN A 103 -10.32 2.58 2.64
CA GLN A 103 -11.45 2.42 1.72
C GLN A 103 -10.97 2.21 0.28
N LEU A 104 -10.04 3.05 -0.18
CA LEU A 104 -9.47 2.94 -1.53
C LEU A 104 -8.69 1.63 -1.70
N THR A 105 -7.84 1.28 -0.75
CA THR A 105 -7.07 0.02 -0.79
C THR A 105 -7.98 -1.20 -0.77
N GLY A 106 -8.97 -1.23 0.13
CA GLY A 106 -9.91 -2.35 0.25
C GLY A 106 -10.75 -2.56 -1.00
N SER A 107 -11.31 -1.48 -1.58
CA SER A 107 -12.07 -1.56 -2.82
C SER A 107 -11.20 -2.00 -4.01
N SER A 108 -9.98 -1.49 -4.11
CA SER A 108 -9.03 -1.90 -5.15
C SER A 108 -8.65 -3.37 -5.04
N MET A 109 -8.41 -3.87 -3.83
CA MET A 109 -8.10 -5.28 -3.61
C MET A 109 -9.30 -6.18 -3.95
N LEU A 110 -10.51 -5.78 -3.60
CA LEU A 110 -11.72 -6.54 -3.92
C LEU A 110 -11.91 -6.63 -5.44
N ILE A 111 -11.83 -5.51 -6.15
CA ILE A 111 -11.92 -5.46 -7.61
C ILE A 111 -10.82 -6.32 -8.25
N ALA A 112 -9.58 -6.17 -7.78
CA ALA A 112 -8.45 -6.95 -8.27
C ALA A 112 -8.67 -8.45 -8.04
N PHE A 113 -9.11 -8.86 -6.85
CA PHE A 113 -9.33 -10.27 -6.53
C PHE A 113 -10.39 -10.89 -7.43
N VAL A 114 -11.53 -10.23 -7.59
CA VAL A 114 -12.62 -10.70 -8.47
C VAL A 114 -12.14 -10.80 -9.93
N ALA A 115 -11.43 -9.77 -10.41
CA ALA A 115 -10.90 -9.76 -11.78
C ALA A 115 -9.81 -10.84 -11.98
N VAL A 116 -8.91 -11.04 -11.03
CA VAL A 116 -7.87 -12.09 -11.07
C VAL A 116 -8.46 -13.47 -11.14
N VAL A 117 -9.44 -13.77 -10.27
CA VAL A 117 -10.09 -15.07 -10.25
C VAL A 117 -10.86 -15.31 -11.55
N THR A 118 -11.59 -14.32 -12.02
CA THR A 118 -12.38 -14.44 -13.25
C THR A 118 -11.49 -14.57 -14.48
N LEU A 119 -10.58 -13.64 -14.70
CA LEU A 119 -9.72 -13.60 -15.90
C LEU A 119 -8.71 -14.75 -15.92
N GLY A 120 -8.08 -15.05 -14.78
CA GLY A 120 -7.15 -16.17 -14.68
C GLY A 120 -7.83 -17.53 -14.92
N TYR A 121 -9.03 -17.71 -14.36
CA TYR A 121 -9.82 -18.91 -14.62
C TYR A 121 -10.23 -19.03 -16.10
N LEU A 122 -10.78 -17.96 -16.70
CA LEU A 122 -11.18 -17.96 -18.10
C LEU A 122 -9.98 -18.22 -19.04
N SER A 123 -8.85 -17.63 -18.74
CA SER A 123 -7.60 -17.82 -19.49
C SER A 123 -7.12 -19.27 -19.38
N ALA A 124 -7.17 -19.90 -18.21
CA ALA A 124 -6.77 -21.29 -18.01
C ALA A 124 -7.69 -22.29 -18.73
N VAL A 125 -9.01 -22.10 -18.63
CA VAL A 125 -9.99 -23.00 -19.30
C VAL A 125 -9.93 -22.90 -20.82
N HIS A 126 -9.55 -21.73 -21.35
CA HIS A 126 -9.38 -21.51 -22.78
C HIS A 126 -7.90 -21.45 -23.20
N ALA A 127 -7.05 -22.19 -22.50
CA ALA A 127 -5.60 -22.18 -22.75
C ALA A 127 -5.27 -22.41 -24.24
N GLY A 128 -4.43 -21.55 -24.81
CA GLY A 128 -4.06 -21.59 -26.24
C GLY A 128 -5.12 -21.08 -27.20
N ARG A 129 -6.26 -20.56 -26.72
CA ARG A 129 -7.30 -19.92 -27.55
C ARG A 129 -7.25 -18.40 -27.45
N TRP A 130 -8.04 -17.71 -28.28
CA TRP A 130 -8.07 -16.25 -28.37
C TRP A 130 -8.32 -15.54 -27.03
N VAL A 131 -9.20 -16.13 -26.15
CA VAL A 131 -9.47 -15.59 -24.81
C VAL A 131 -8.21 -15.56 -23.96
N ASP A 132 -7.42 -16.64 -23.98
CA ASP A 132 -6.14 -16.74 -23.27
C ASP A 132 -5.16 -15.68 -23.78
N TYR A 133 -5.02 -15.54 -25.11
CA TYR A 133 -4.16 -14.53 -25.69
C TYR A 133 -4.60 -13.10 -25.33
N ALA A 134 -5.92 -12.82 -25.38
CA ALA A 134 -6.46 -11.51 -25.02
C ALA A 134 -6.14 -11.13 -23.57
N VAL A 135 -6.41 -12.04 -22.60
CA VAL A 135 -6.10 -11.79 -21.18
C VAL A 135 -4.61 -11.58 -20.97
N ARG A 136 -3.75 -12.35 -21.63
CA ARG A 136 -2.30 -12.21 -21.52
C ARG A 136 -1.80 -10.86 -22.08
N ILE A 137 -2.29 -10.47 -23.26
CA ILE A 137 -1.92 -9.18 -23.89
C ILE A 137 -2.38 -8.03 -22.99
N LEU A 138 -3.63 -8.04 -22.50
CA LEU A 138 -4.14 -7.01 -21.59
C LEU A 138 -3.32 -6.95 -20.28
N SER A 139 -2.91 -8.11 -19.77
CA SER A 139 -2.03 -8.18 -18.60
C SER A 139 -0.65 -7.56 -18.86
N TYR A 140 -0.05 -7.82 -20.03
CA TYR A 140 1.23 -7.19 -20.40
C TYR A 140 1.10 -5.68 -20.55
N ILE A 141 0.07 -5.20 -21.22
CA ILE A 141 -0.20 -3.77 -21.37
C ILE A 141 -0.39 -3.12 -19.99
N GLY A 142 -1.24 -3.71 -19.14
CA GLY A 142 -1.51 -3.19 -17.80
C GLY A 142 -0.28 -3.17 -16.88
N ALA A 143 0.64 -4.14 -17.04
CA ALA A 143 1.89 -4.17 -16.28
C ALA A 143 2.93 -3.14 -16.78
N SER A 144 2.85 -2.74 -18.05
CA SER A 144 3.81 -1.81 -18.67
C SER A 144 3.45 -0.35 -18.47
N LEU A 145 2.19 -0.04 -18.19
CA LEU A 145 1.73 1.34 -18.02
C LEU A 145 2.01 1.86 -16.60
N PRO A 146 2.62 3.05 -16.46
CA PRO A 146 2.72 3.72 -15.17
C PRO A 146 1.31 4.00 -14.59
N GLN A 147 1.15 3.79 -13.27
CA GLN A 147 -0.16 3.97 -12.61
C GLN A 147 -0.79 5.34 -12.83
N PHE A 148 0.02 6.42 -12.79
CA PHE A 148 -0.50 7.76 -13.00
C PHE A 148 -1.02 7.95 -14.43
N MET A 149 -0.34 7.39 -15.41
CA MET A 149 -0.76 7.46 -16.81
C MET A 149 -2.09 6.72 -17.01
N LEU A 150 -2.24 5.56 -16.41
CA LEU A 150 -3.48 4.80 -16.41
C LEU A 150 -4.62 5.59 -15.74
N GLY A 151 -4.34 6.24 -14.59
CA GLY A 151 -5.31 7.10 -13.92
C GLY A 151 -5.80 8.24 -14.80
N TYR A 152 -4.91 8.97 -15.45
CA TYR A 152 -5.28 10.05 -16.38
C TYR A 152 -6.02 9.52 -17.61
N LEU A 153 -5.64 8.35 -18.14
CA LEU A 153 -6.36 7.73 -19.25
C LEU A 153 -7.79 7.38 -18.88
N LEU A 154 -8.00 6.82 -17.69
CA LEU A 154 -9.34 6.48 -17.18
C LEU A 154 -10.18 7.75 -16.92
N ILE A 155 -9.58 8.81 -16.37
CA ILE A 155 -10.25 10.11 -16.22
C ILE A 155 -10.67 10.63 -17.61
N TYR A 156 -9.75 10.65 -18.58
CA TYR A 156 -10.04 11.13 -19.92
C TYR A 156 -11.20 10.38 -20.57
N LEU A 157 -11.17 9.04 -20.52
CA LEU A 157 -12.21 8.22 -21.16
C LEU A 157 -13.54 8.28 -20.43
N PHE A 158 -13.56 8.04 -19.12
CA PHE A 158 -14.79 7.82 -18.37
C PHE A 158 -15.39 9.09 -17.76
N ALA A 159 -14.57 10.08 -17.47
CA ALA A 159 -15.05 11.32 -16.86
C ALA A 159 -15.21 12.46 -17.89
N LEU A 160 -14.21 12.64 -18.78
CA LEU A 160 -14.24 13.78 -19.72
C LEU A 160 -14.90 13.45 -21.06
N HIS A 161 -14.64 12.25 -21.61
CA HIS A 161 -15.15 11.92 -22.96
C HIS A 161 -16.57 11.33 -22.90
N TRP A 162 -16.84 10.42 -21.95
CA TRP A 162 -18.14 9.77 -21.81
C TRP A 162 -19.04 10.39 -20.73
N ASP A 163 -18.52 11.26 -19.88
CA ASP A 163 -19.24 11.92 -18.77
C ASP A 163 -20.02 10.93 -17.87
N LEU A 164 -19.42 9.75 -17.63
CA LEU A 164 -20.05 8.69 -16.85
C LEU A 164 -19.71 8.72 -15.37
N LEU A 165 -18.52 9.20 -15.03
CA LEU A 165 -17.97 9.15 -13.68
C LEU A 165 -17.32 10.49 -13.30
N PRO A 166 -17.30 10.83 -12.02
CA PRO A 166 -16.67 12.08 -11.56
C PRO A 166 -15.15 12.05 -11.76
N VAL A 167 -14.57 13.22 -12.02
CA VAL A 167 -13.12 13.39 -12.26
C VAL A 167 -12.32 13.15 -11.00
N GLU A 168 -12.73 13.78 -9.87
CA GLU A 168 -11.93 13.82 -8.65
C GLU A 168 -12.78 13.99 -7.36
N GLY A 169 -12.13 13.83 -6.21
CA GLY A 169 -12.71 14.08 -4.90
C GLY A 169 -13.30 12.83 -4.23
N LYS A 170 -14.05 13.06 -3.16
CA LYS A 170 -14.74 12.04 -2.36
C LYS A 170 -16.13 12.55 -1.99
N GLY A 171 -17.16 11.88 -2.42
CA GLY A 171 -18.53 12.27 -2.08
C GLY A 171 -19.48 11.09 -2.21
N THR A 172 -19.50 10.44 -3.37
CA THR A 172 -20.34 9.29 -3.65
C THR A 172 -19.49 8.05 -3.94
N TRP A 173 -20.12 6.88 -4.02
CA TRP A 173 -19.43 5.63 -4.39
C TRP A 173 -18.81 5.69 -5.80
N GLN A 174 -19.35 6.54 -6.69
CA GLN A 174 -18.83 6.73 -8.04
C GLN A 174 -17.42 7.30 -8.07
N HIS A 175 -17.06 8.19 -7.11
CA HIS A 175 -15.70 8.73 -6.98
C HIS A 175 -14.66 7.66 -6.64
N LEU A 176 -15.09 6.51 -6.10
CA LEU A 176 -14.22 5.40 -5.73
C LEU A 176 -13.85 4.50 -6.91
N ILE A 177 -14.64 4.51 -8.00
CA ILE A 177 -14.52 3.56 -9.12
C ILE A 177 -13.19 3.74 -9.85
N LEU A 178 -12.92 4.94 -10.39
CA LEU A 178 -11.72 5.18 -11.21
C LEU A 178 -10.42 5.00 -10.42
N PRO A 179 -10.27 5.56 -9.19
CA PRO A 179 -9.09 5.32 -8.38
C PRO A 179 -8.89 3.83 -8.06
N SER A 180 -9.98 3.12 -7.71
CA SER A 180 -9.91 1.68 -7.40
C SER A 180 -9.53 0.84 -8.61
N LEU A 181 -10.07 1.14 -9.79
CA LEU A 181 -9.69 0.48 -11.04
C LEU A 181 -8.21 0.73 -11.35
N THR A 182 -7.74 1.97 -11.20
CA THR A 182 -6.33 2.33 -11.43
C THR A 182 -5.38 1.50 -10.58
N LEU A 183 -5.66 1.36 -9.28
CA LEU A 183 -4.84 0.55 -8.37
C LEU A 183 -4.98 -0.95 -8.66
N SER A 184 -6.18 -1.42 -8.98
CA SER A 184 -6.45 -2.85 -9.19
C SER A 184 -5.77 -3.39 -10.43
N LEU A 185 -5.65 -2.62 -11.51
CA LEU A 185 -5.14 -3.09 -12.80
C LEU A 185 -3.70 -3.61 -12.73
N ALA A 186 -2.84 -3.00 -11.91
CA ALA A 186 -1.47 -3.49 -11.71
C ALA A 186 -1.44 -4.88 -11.04
N LEU A 187 -2.34 -5.10 -10.05
CA LEU A 187 -2.50 -6.40 -9.40
C LEU A 187 -3.08 -7.44 -10.37
N VAL A 188 -4.13 -7.05 -11.10
CA VAL A 188 -4.77 -7.93 -12.10
C VAL A 188 -3.76 -8.36 -13.14
N ALA A 189 -2.96 -7.44 -13.67
CA ALA A 189 -1.93 -7.74 -14.66
C ALA A 189 -0.91 -8.80 -14.19
N THR A 190 -0.55 -8.77 -12.92
CA THR A 190 0.41 -9.72 -12.34
C THR A 190 -0.27 -11.04 -11.95
N TYR A 191 -1.35 -10.97 -11.19
CA TYR A 191 -1.93 -12.13 -10.52
C TYR A 191 -2.87 -12.95 -11.40
N ALA A 192 -3.49 -12.38 -12.46
CA ALA A 192 -4.32 -13.15 -13.38
C ALA A 192 -3.46 -14.19 -14.13
N ARG A 193 -2.25 -13.82 -14.53
CA ARG A 193 -1.30 -14.75 -15.17
C ARG A 193 -0.82 -15.82 -14.19
N LEU A 194 -0.45 -15.41 -12.97
CA LEU A 194 -0.03 -16.35 -11.93
C LEU A 194 -1.13 -17.37 -11.61
N PHE A 195 -2.37 -16.92 -11.51
CA PHE A 195 -3.50 -17.80 -11.24
C PHE A 195 -3.75 -18.77 -12.39
N ARG A 196 -3.69 -18.28 -13.65
CA ARG A 196 -3.75 -19.14 -14.84
C ARG A 196 -2.68 -20.24 -14.79
N GLU A 197 -1.42 -19.87 -14.56
CA GLU A 197 -0.30 -20.82 -14.50
C GLU A 197 -0.48 -21.83 -13.39
N SER A 198 -0.90 -21.39 -12.20
CA SER A 198 -1.18 -22.25 -11.07
C SER A 198 -2.31 -23.26 -11.40
N ILE A 199 -3.40 -22.85 -12.07
CA ILE A 199 -4.44 -23.76 -12.51
C ILE A 199 -3.88 -24.81 -13.48
N LEU A 200 -3.11 -24.39 -14.51
CA LEU A 200 -2.56 -25.31 -15.51
C LEU A 200 -1.56 -26.30 -14.88
N GLU A 201 -0.79 -25.88 -13.89
CA GLU A 201 0.11 -26.75 -13.14
C GLU A 201 -0.66 -27.76 -12.29
N GLN A 202 -1.68 -27.33 -11.58
CA GLN A 202 -2.55 -28.22 -10.79
C GLN A 202 -3.29 -29.24 -11.67
N MET A 203 -3.67 -28.88 -12.89
CA MET A 203 -4.30 -29.80 -13.83
C MET A 203 -3.40 -30.98 -14.28
N LYS A 204 -2.10 -30.84 -14.17
CA LYS A 204 -1.11 -31.90 -14.52
C LYS A 204 -0.81 -32.86 -13.35
N GLN A 205 -1.41 -32.64 -12.19
CA GLN A 205 -1.13 -33.42 -10.98
C GLN A 205 -1.89 -34.76 -11.00
N ALA A 206 -1.26 -35.81 -10.48
CA ALA A 206 -1.79 -37.17 -10.45
C ALA A 206 -3.19 -37.33 -9.80
N TYR A 207 -3.53 -36.43 -8.84
CA TYR A 207 -4.86 -36.45 -8.21
C TYR A 207 -5.98 -36.11 -9.20
N VAL A 208 -5.69 -35.37 -10.27
CA VAL A 208 -6.66 -35.02 -11.33
C VAL A 208 -6.97 -36.26 -12.16
N ASP A 209 -5.94 -37.01 -12.57
CA ASP A 209 -6.10 -38.25 -13.30
C ASP A 209 -6.86 -39.30 -12.47
N TYR A 210 -6.51 -39.42 -11.18
CA TYR A 210 -7.23 -40.28 -10.25
C TYR A 210 -8.69 -39.89 -10.09
N ALA A 211 -9.00 -38.61 -10.05
CA ALA A 211 -10.37 -38.11 -9.97
C ALA A 211 -11.17 -38.44 -11.25
N HIS A 212 -10.52 -38.38 -12.42
CA HIS A 212 -11.12 -38.79 -13.71
C HIS A 212 -11.40 -40.28 -13.74
N THR A 213 -10.47 -41.14 -13.27
CA THR A 213 -10.70 -42.62 -13.23
C THR A 213 -11.84 -42.99 -12.29
N ARG A 214 -12.14 -42.19 -11.27
CA ARG A 214 -13.30 -42.32 -10.39
C ARG A 214 -14.63 -41.85 -11.01
N GLY A 215 -14.62 -41.35 -12.25
CA GLY A 215 -15.82 -40.91 -12.96
C GLY A 215 -16.32 -39.53 -12.55
N LEU A 216 -15.49 -38.69 -11.89
CA LEU A 216 -15.89 -37.34 -11.54
C LEU A 216 -15.94 -36.46 -12.79
N LYS A 217 -16.95 -35.59 -12.88
CA LYS A 217 -17.09 -34.65 -14.00
C LYS A 217 -15.94 -33.62 -14.00
N SER A 218 -15.35 -33.34 -15.15
CA SER A 218 -14.23 -32.36 -15.30
C SER A 218 -14.52 -31.02 -14.67
N ARG A 219 -15.76 -30.49 -14.75
CA ARG A 219 -16.16 -29.25 -14.09
C ARG A 219 -16.07 -29.33 -12.56
N SER A 220 -16.45 -30.49 -11.98
CA SER A 220 -16.35 -30.70 -10.53
C SER A 220 -14.90 -30.78 -10.08
N ILE A 221 -14.05 -31.46 -10.84
CA ILE A 221 -12.61 -31.56 -10.58
C ILE A 221 -11.99 -30.15 -10.63
N MET A 222 -12.29 -29.38 -11.68
CA MET A 222 -11.79 -28.02 -11.86
C MET A 222 -12.15 -27.12 -10.68
N VAL A 223 -13.43 -27.00 -10.34
CA VAL A 223 -13.88 -26.02 -9.34
C VAL A 223 -13.57 -26.47 -7.91
N ARG A 224 -13.77 -27.76 -7.57
CA ARG A 224 -13.64 -28.23 -6.18
C ARG A 224 -12.24 -28.63 -5.77
N HIS A 225 -11.39 -29.02 -6.74
CA HIS A 225 -10.05 -29.54 -6.44
C HIS A 225 -8.98 -28.62 -7.00
N VAL A 226 -8.96 -28.37 -8.32
CA VAL A 226 -7.91 -27.59 -8.99
C VAL A 226 -7.89 -26.14 -8.53
N VAL A 227 -9.02 -25.41 -8.68
CA VAL A 227 -9.12 -23.99 -8.30
C VAL A 227 -8.82 -23.78 -6.82
N ARG A 228 -9.30 -24.67 -5.95
CA ARG A 228 -9.07 -24.59 -4.51
C ARG A 228 -7.60 -24.62 -4.12
N LEU A 229 -6.78 -25.39 -4.84
CA LEU A 229 -5.34 -25.44 -4.59
C LEU A 229 -4.61 -24.32 -5.34
N ALA A 230 -5.02 -24.03 -6.56
CA ALA A 230 -4.41 -23.00 -7.39
C ALA A 230 -4.56 -21.57 -6.84
N ILE A 231 -5.58 -21.30 -6.00
CA ILE A 231 -5.83 -19.97 -5.44
C ILE A 231 -4.89 -19.63 -4.26
N LEU A 232 -4.27 -20.61 -3.61
CA LEU A 232 -3.45 -20.38 -2.43
C LEU A 232 -2.29 -19.40 -2.67
N PRO A 233 -1.49 -19.51 -3.76
CA PRO A 233 -0.46 -18.53 -4.05
C PRO A 233 -1.00 -17.11 -4.27
N ILE A 234 -2.24 -17.00 -4.77
CA ILE A 234 -2.89 -15.71 -5.01
C ILE A 234 -3.28 -15.04 -3.70
N ILE A 235 -3.93 -15.76 -2.79
CA ILE A 235 -4.27 -15.26 -1.44
C ILE A 235 -3.02 -14.78 -0.71
N THR A 236 -1.98 -15.57 -0.75
CA THR A 236 -0.66 -15.25 -0.22
C THR A 236 -0.10 -13.95 -0.81
N GLY A 237 -0.07 -13.86 -2.14
CA GLY A 237 0.43 -12.68 -2.83
C GLY A 237 -0.39 -11.41 -2.56
N PHE A 238 -1.71 -11.53 -2.43
CA PHE A 238 -2.58 -10.42 -2.04
C PHE A 238 -2.28 -9.94 -0.61
N GLY A 239 -2.08 -10.87 0.33
CA GLY A 239 -1.64 -10.53 1.69
C GLY A 239 -0.35 -9.73 1.70
N MET A 240 0.67 -10.18 0.95
CA MET A 240 1.97 -9.48 0.83
C MET A 240 1.84 -8.09 0.20
N ASN A 241 0.89 -7.88 -0.69
CA ASN A 241 0.68 -6.58 -1.32
C ASN A 241 -0.19 -5.62 -0.50
N LEU A 242 -0.87 -6.08 0.54
CA LEU A 242 -1.72 -5.21 1.37
C LEU A 242 -0.94 -4.02 1.92
N GLY A 243 0.19 -4.26 2.59
CA GLY A 243 1.03 -3.20 3.14
C GLY A 243 1.58 -2.26 2.07
N ARG A 244 2.02 -2.83 0.93
CA ARG A 244 2.52 -2.04 -0.21
C ARG A 244 1.44 -1.16 -0.83
N LEU A 245 0.20 -1.63 -0.89
CA LEU A 245 -0.92 -0.83 -1.39
C LEU A 245 -1.25 0.31 -0.45
N ILE A 246 -1.35 0.08 0.85
CA ILE A 246 -1.70 1.14 1.80
C ILE A 246 -0.68 2.28 1.76
N THR A 247 0.61 1.95 1.66
CA THR A 247 1.68 2.96 1.56
C THR A 247 1.90 3.47 0.12
N GLY A 248 1.49 2.72 -0.89
CA GLY A 248 1.71 3.00 -2.31
C GLY A 248 0.55 3.70 -3.03
N THR A 249 -0.55 4.01 -2.34
CA THR A 249 -1.68 4.74 -2.94
C THR A 249 -1.38 6.21 -3.26
N ILE A 250 -0.23 6.73 -2.83
CA ILE A 250 0.18 8.14 -2.90
C ILE A 250 -0.12 8.76 -4.27
N VAL A 251 0.35 8.11 -5.34
CA VAL A 251 0.22 8.62 -6.70
C VAL A 251 -1.25 8.69 -7.13
N VAL A 252 -2.01 7.64 -6.85
CA VAL A 252 -3.43 7.56 -7.23
C VAL A 252 -4.27 8.53 -6.41
N GLU A 253 -4.02 8.63 -5.10
CA GLU A 253 -4.68 9.61 -4.25
C GLU A 253 -4.43 11.05 -4.74
N ARG A 254 -3.23 11.34 -5.25
CA ARG A 254 -2.89 12.64 -5.80
C ARG A 254 -3.59 12.90 -7.13
N VAL A 255 -3.60 11.92 -8.06
CA VAL A 255 -4.23 12.04 -9.38
C VAL A 255 -5.73 12.28 -9.27
N PHE A 256 -6.41 11.57 -8.36
CA PHE A 256 -7.86 11.64 -8.18
C PHE A 256 -8.30 12.60 -7.04
N SER A 257 -7.38 13.41 -6.51
CA SER A 257 -7.66 14.28 -5.35
C SER A 257 -8.35 13.57 -4.18
N TRP A 258 -8.06 12.27 -4.00
CA TRP A 258 -8.63 11.47 -2.94
C TRP A 258 -8.05 11.88 -1.58
N PRO A 259 -8.87 12.17 -0.54
CA PRO A 259 -8.40 12.75 0.70
C PRO A 259 -7.79 11.71 1.65
N GLY A 260 -6.79 10.98 1.16
CA GLY A 260 -6.07 9.94 1.89
C GLY A 260 -4.75 10.41 2.48
N LEU A 261 -4.04 9.45 3.09
CA LEU A 261 -2.75 9.66 3.75
C LEU A 261 -1.64 10.00 2.77
N GLY A 262 -1.63 9.36 1.58
CA GLY A 262 -0.59 9.59 0.59
C GLY A 262 -0.66 10.99 -0.01
N ARG A 263 -1.86 11.49 -0.31
CA ARG A 263 -2.05 12.86 -0.75
C ARG A 263 -1.60 13.85 0.34
N PHE A 264 -1.98 13.62 1.58
CA PHE A 264 -1.57 14.45 2.72
C PHE A 264 -0.05 14.51 2.86
N PHE A 265 0.64 13.39 2.71
CA PHE A 265 2.10 13.34 2.74
C PHE A 265 2.74 14.17 1.63
N VAL A 266 2.26 14.02 0.38
CA VAL A 266 2.78 14.81 -0.75
C VAL A 266 2.54 16.31 -0.56
N GLU A 267 1.35 16.70 -0.12
CA GLU A 267 1.05 18.11 0.19
C GLU A 267 1.99 18.66 1.29
N SER A 268 2.28 17.85 2.30
CA SER A 268 3.20 18.23 3.38
C SER A 268 4.64 18.40 2.89
N ILE A 269 5.09 17.61 1.92
CA ILE A 269 6.42 17.80 1.30
C ILE A 269 6.48 19.14 0.57
N PHE A 270 5.48 19.47 -0.25
CA PHE A 270 5.45 20.74 -0.98
C PHE A 270 5.35 21.94 -0.06
N ASN A 271 4.62 21.82 1.03
CA ASN A 271 4.47 22.86 2.05
C ASN A 271 5.58 22.86 3.12
N ARG A 272 6.52 21.92 3.05
CA ARG A 272 7.63 21.77 4.01
C ARG A 272 7.17 21.60 5.45
N ASP A 273 6.06 20.90 5.64
CA ASP A 273 5.50 20.59 6.95
C ASP A 273 6.24 19.40 7.59
N LEU A 274 7.38 19.72 8.22
CA LEU A 274 8.32 18.73 8.73
C LEU A 274 7.73 17.76 9.76
N PRO A 275 6.93 18.21 10.75
CA PRO A 275 6.30 17.27 11.68
C PRO A 275 5.39 16.26 10.98
N VAL A 276 4.62 16.69 9.97
CA VAL A 276 3.76 15.78 9.20
C VAL A 276 4.59 14.77 8.41
N ILE A 277 5.67 15.21 7.75
CA ILE A 277 6.55 14.32 6.99
C ILE A 277 7.14 13.24 7.89
N GLN A 278 7.68 13.60 9.05
CA GLN A 278 8.25 12.65 10.03
C GLN A 278 7.17 11.73 10.59
N GLY A 279 6.05 12.29 11.02
CA GLY A 279 4.93 11.54 11.58
C GLY A 279 4.35 10.53 10.57
N TYR A 280 4.23 10.93 9.30
CA TYR A 280 3.79 10.02 8.24
C TYR A 280 4.79 8.86 8.02
N VAL A 281 6.10 9.15 7.94
CA VAL A 281 7.12 8.09 7.74
C VAL A 281 7.09 7.10 8.91
N PHE A 282 7.00 7.59 10.15
CA PHE A 282 6.85 6.74 11.33
C PHE A 282 5.59 5.88 11.25
N PHE A 283 4.44 6.51 10.99
CA PHE A 283 3.15 5.82 10.88
C PHE A 283 3.15 4.78 9.75
N ALA A 284 3.65 5.14 8.56
CA ALA A 284 3.73 4.25 7.41
C ALA A 284 4.64 3.05 7.69
N ALA A 285 5.78 3.25 8.37
CA ALA A 285 6.65 2.17 8.80
C ALA A 285 5.92 1.23 9.78
N CYS A 286 5.28 1.76 10.82
CA CYS A 286 4.48 0.97 11.76
C CYS A 286 3.35 0.20 11.05
N LEU A 287 2.63 0.85 10.15
CA LEU A 287 1.53 0.23 9.40
C LEU A 287 2.04 -0.89 8.48
N TYR A 288 3.17 -0.68 7.79
CA TYR A 288 3.83 -1.72 6.99
C TYR A 288 4.22 -2.93 7.85
N LEU A 289 4.73 -2.69 9.05
CA LEU A 289 5.07 -3.76 9.99
C LEU A 289 3.85 -4.55 10.45
N CYS A 290 2.77 -3.86 10.81
CA CYS A 290 1.51 -4.51 11.20
C CYS A 290 0.95 -5.38 10.07
N THR A 291 0.97 -4.87 8.83
CA THR A 291 0.50 -5.62 7.65
C THR A 291 1.43 -6.77 7.30
N SER A 292 2.75 -6.63 7.46
CA SER A 292 3.72 -7.73 7.30
C SER A 292 3.50 -8.84 8.31
N LEU A 293 3.32 -8.50 9.59
CA LEU A 293 2.98 -9.48 10.63
C LEU A 293 1.66 -10.19 10.36
N LEU A 294 0.63 -9.44 9.96
CA LEU A 294 -0.66 -10.02 9.59
C LEU A 294 -0.50 -11.01 8.43
N THR A 295 0.28 -10.66 7.42
CA THR A 295 0.57 -11.51 6.28
C THR A 295 1.30 -12.78 6.69
N ASP A 296 2.33 -12.69 7.54
CA ASP A 296 3.06 -13.83 8.06
C ASP A 296 2.15 -14.77 8.87
N LEU A 297 1.23 -14.21 9.68
CA LEU A 297 0.25 -15.00 10.44
C LEU A 297 -0.77 -15.69 9.50
N LEU A 298 -1.23 -15.01 8.47
CA LEU A 298 -2.12 -15.60 7.46
C LEU A 298 -1.42 -16.73 6.69
N HIS A 299 -0.14 -16.59 6.36
CA HIS A 299 0.66 -17.65 5.74
C HIS A 299 0.77 -18.87 6.63
N MET A 300 1.10 -18.68 7.91
CA MET A 300 1.18 -19.79 8.86
C MET A 300 -0.15 -20.51 9.08
N ALA A 301 -1.26 -19.77 9.00
CA ALA A 301 -2.61 -20.35 9.08
C ALA A 301 -3.01 -21.11 7.80
N ALA A 302 -2.55 -20.64 6.63
CA ALA A 302 -2.88 -21.23 5.33
C ALA A 302 -2.01 -22.48 5.03
N ASP A 303 -0.75 -22.49 5.44
CA ASP A 303 0.17 -23.64 5.26
C ASP A 303 0.81 -24.10 6.58
N PRO A 304 0.21 -25.10 7.24
CA PRO A 304 0.74 -25.65 8.50
C PRO A 304 2.13 -26.28 8.36
N ARG A 305 2.60 -26.61 7.16
CA ARG A 305 3.91 -27.23 6.92
C ARG A 305 5.06 -26.26 7.20
N LEU A 306 4.87 -24.97 6.98
CA LEU A 306 5.85 -23.93 7.30
C LEU A 306 6.10 -23.81 8.80
N SER A 307 5.10 -24.07 9.63
CA SER A 307 5.24 -24.05 11.08
C SER A 307 6.15 -25.17 11.65
N LEU A 308 6.34 -26.25 10.90
CA LEU A 308 7.21 -27.37 11.30
C LEU A 308 8.68 -27.12 10.95
N GLN A 309 8.97 -26.42 9.87
CA GLN A 309 10.35 -26.09 9.47
C GLN A 309 10.99 -25.02 10.38
N GLU A 310 10.19 -24.11 10.94
CA GLU A 310 10.70 -23.10 11.89
C GLU A 310 10.94 -23.66 13.31
N ARG A 311 10.32 -24.78 13.68
CA ARG A 311 10.60 -25.46 14.96
C ARG A 311 11.93 -26.19 14.97
N SER A 312 12.56 -26.40 13.82
CA SER A 312 13.84 -27.10 13.64
C SER A 312 15.04 -26.12 13.49
N ARG A 313 14.82 -24.83 13.55
CA ARG A 313 15.83 -23.77 13.59
C ARG A 313 15.76 -22.99 14.91
#